data_cf4b0fd71301cb2aefcc18c5e2c03aee
#
_entry.id   cf4b0fd71301cb2aefcc18c5e2c03aee
#
_cell.length_a   1.000
_cell.length_b   1.000
_cell.length_c   1.000
_cell.angle_alpha   90.00
_cell.angle_beta   90.00
_cell.angle_gamma   90.00
#
_symmetry.space_group_name_H-M   'P 1'
#
loop_
_entity.id
_entity.type
_entity.pdbx_description
1 polymer ?
#
loop_
_entity_poly.entity_id
_entity_poly.type
_entity_poly.pdbx_seq_one_letter_code
_entity_poly.pdbx_strand_id
1 'polypeptide(L)'
;MERNTIARRTFSKGRYLAALSVLTTLATPPTFAQTGATNGEWPAYGGDGGGMRYSSLDQINAGNIKDLEVAWVWKADSLLPNAIATSETTPLMVDGVLYFSMDQRRIIIAADAGTGETLWMYRLDEGDRFVAAPRKVHRGVSYWSDGNGDDRIVFATPGYNLVALDAHSGRPVAGFGNNGVVDMLESVETGGFDGDLVGRFGNSSPVVISHDTIVVGPAMGRLNKVNVKGDVMAFDARTGAKKWNFHTIPRAGEFGHESWLNNSADYTGNAGVWGAFSVDTELGYVYLAVEAPTNDVYGGARHGDNLFSSSLVAVDIRNGNRVWYQQLVHHDIWDYDNPGHPILINLNVDGREVKAVVQLTKQAFAYAFDRTNGEPVWPLIETPVPQSTVPNERTSATQPIPSKPPGFDLQGYSEDNLIDFTPELRALAVQEVKAYTTGPMYTPPSLVTATNKGTIAFPGYGGGANWQSGAADPETGFVYVGSATNPSVIGLEPVLPARPDDPDYADYRMSGSLPQLPNNLRLMKPPYGRITAYDMNKGALAWTIANSDTPPAIQANLDAAGLKDIPATGNPSQAGLLVTKSLLFAGEGSGGQNIFHAYDKRTGARVWQGAIPGGTQSGLP
;
A
#
# COMPACT_ATOMS: atom_id res chain seq x y z
N MET A 1 -19.48 0.55 106.98
CA MET A 1 -19.84 -0.83 106.97
C MET A 1 -20.55 -1.18 105.69
N GLU A 2 -19.98 -1.23 104.63
CA GLU A 2 -20.49 -1.84 103.38
C GLU A 2 -19.33 -1.98 102.44
N ARG A 3 -19.04 -3.14 102.06
CA ARG A 3 -17.96 -3.43 101.12
C ARG A 3 -18.51 -3.43 99.70
N ASN A 4 -18.04 -2.57 98.85
CA ASN A 4 -18.32 -2.56 97.42
C ASN A 4 -17.33 -3.49 96.68
N THR A 5 -17.88 -4.54 96.07
CA THR A 5 -17.19 -5.50 95.25
C THR A 5 -17.13 -4.98 93.78
N ILE A 6 -15.95 -4.75 93.23
CA ILE A 6 -15.74 -4.34 91.85
C ILE A 6 -15.56 -5.60 90.97
N ALA A 7 -16.51 -5.83 90.06
CA ALA A 7 -16.44 -6.87 89.03
C ALA A 7 -15.46 -6.53 87.91
N ARG A 8 -14.46 -7.38 87.65
CA ARG A 8 -13.55 -7.30 86.52
C ARG A 8 -14.25 -7.87 85.28
N ARG A 9 -14.44 -7.01 84.20
CA ARG A 9 -14.82 -7.44 82.86
C ARG A 9 -13.52 -7.77 82.06
N THR A 10 -13.41 -9.01 81.62
CA THR A 10 -12.40 -9.49 80.68
C THR A 10 -12.75 -9.10 79.26
N PHE A 11 -11.88 -8.36 78.57
CA PHE A 11 -12.02 -8.06 77.13
C PHE A 11 -11.38 -9.19 76.30
N SER A 12 -12.19 -9.85 75.50
CA SER A 12 -11.77 -10.81 74.48
C SER A 12 -11.19 -10.04 73.28
N LYS A 13 -9.91 -10.36 72.88
CA LYS A 13 -9.27 -9.82 71.67
C LYS A 13 -9.78 -10.62 70.46
N GLY A 14 -10.73 -10.03 69.70
CA GLY A 14 -11.09 -10.44 68.36
C GLY A 14 -9.97 -10.09 67.39
N ARG A 15 -9.37 -11.07 66.72
CA ARG A 15 -8.45 -10.90 65.60
C ARG A 15 -9.29 -10.63 64.35
N TYR A 16 -9.26 -9.42 63.82
CA TYR A 16 -9.73 -9.13 62.45
C TYR A 16 -8.60 -9.47 61.47
N LEU A 17 -8.76 -10.54 60.68
CA LEU A 17 -7.98 -10.81 59.46
C LEU A 17 -8.51 -9.81 58.39
N ALA A 18 -7.74 -8.78 58.07
CA ALA A 18 -7.96 -7.97 56.87
C ALA A 18 -7.44 -8.78 55.67
N ALA A 19 -8.35 -9.31 54.85
CA ALA A 19 -8.00 -9.88 53.54
C ALA A 19 -7.64 -8.72 52.60
N LEU A 20 -6.35 -8.56 52.33
CA LEU A 20 -5.85 -7.64 51.28
C LEU A 20 -6.11 -8.33 49.95
N SER A 21 -7.19 -7.93 49.24
CA SER A 21 -7.42 -8.31 47.85
C SER A 21 -6.43 -7.50 47.00
N VAL A 22 -5.34 -8.13 46.58
CA VAL A 22 -4.47 -7.60 45.52
C VAL A 22 -5.23 -7.72 44.20
N LEU A 23 -5.85 -6.64 43.76
CA LEU A 23 -6.28 -6.52 42.36
C LEU A 23 -5.01 -6.45 41.51
N THR A 24 -4.59 -7.56 40.94
CA THR A 24 -3.71 -7.57 39.80
C THR A 24 -4.49 -7.00 38.63
N THR A 25 -4.31 -5.71 38.32
CA THR A 25 -4.65 -5.17 37.02
C THR A 25 -3.73 -5.85 36.02
N LEU A 26 -4.27 -6.83 35.29
CA LEU A 26 -3.67 -7.31 34.05
C LEU A 26 -3.60 -6.07 33.15
N ALA A 27 -2.40 -5.51 32.97
CA ALA A 27 -2.14 -4.53 31.93
C ALA A 27 -2.43 -5.24 30.62
N THR A 28 -3.58 -4.97 30.01
CA THR A 28 -3.81 -5.32 28.62
C THR A 28 -2.75 -4.58 27.82
N PRO A 29 -2.00 -5.26 26.91
CA PRO A 29 -1.11 -4.57 26.00
C PRO A 29 -1.91 -3.45 25.32
N PRO A 30 -1.30 -2.30 24.99
CA PRO A 30 -2.00 -1.20 24.37
C PRO A 30 -2.64 -1.72 23.08
N THR A 31 -3.94 -1.85 23.08
CA THR A 31 -4.72 -2.05 21.85
C THR A 31 -4.61 -0.73 21.11
N PHE A 32 -3.82 -0.71 20.04
CA PHE A 32 -3.81 0.41 19.11
C PHE A 32 -5.20 0.50 18.49
N ALA A 33 -6.08 1.27 19.10
CA ALA A 33 -7.38 1.60 18.51
C ALA A 33 -7.12 2.30 17.16
N GLN A 34 -8.04 2.17 16.19
CA GLN A 34 -7.95 2.90 14.92
C GLN A 34 -8.21 4.39 15.15
N THR A 35 -7.27 5.04 15.79
CA THR A 35 -7.30 6.48 16.14
C THR A 35 -6.09 7.21 15.59
N GLY A 36 -5.25 6.53 14.82
CA GLY A 36 -3.97 7.02 14.35
C GLY A 36 -2.88 6.93 15.42
N ALA A 37 -1.71 7.46 15.09
CA ALA A 37 -0.58 7.53 16.00
C ALA A 37 -0.87 8.51 17.15
N THR A 38 -0.50 8.12 18.37
CA THR A 38 -0.76 8.88 19.59
C THR A 38 0.54 9.17 20.34
N ASN A 39 0.56 10.18 21.19
CA ASN A 39 1.67 10.51 22.10
C ASN A 39 3.04 10.75 21.41
N GLY A 40 3.06 11.11 20.13
CA GLY A 40 4.30 11.31 19.39
C GLY A 40 4.92 10.01 18.84
N GLU A 41 4.31 8.87 19.11
CA GLU A 41 4.77 7.58 18.61
C GLU A 41 4.31 7.34 17.16
N TRP A 42 5.03 6.46 16.42
CA TRP A 42 4.70 5.97 15.09
C TRP A 42 5.06 4.49 14.97
N PRO A 43 4.38 3.59 15.71
CA PRO A 43 4.82 2.21 15.89
C PRO A 43 4.51 1.27 14.72
N ALA A 44 3.79 1.75 13.71
CA ALA A 44 3.41 0.97 12.53
C ALA A 44 3.60 1.78 11.25
N TYR A 45 3.71 1.12 10.09
CA TYR A 45 3.91 1.74 8.77
C TYR A 45 2.93 2.88 8.46
N GLY A 46 1.67 2.73 8.84
CA GLY A 46 0.62 3.73 8.66
C GLY A 46 0.32 4.57 9.91
N GLY A 47 1.21 4.59 10.91
CA GLY A 47 1.03 5.23 12.19
C GLY A 47 0.36 4.32 13.23
N ASP A 48 -0.67 3.60 12.81
CA ASP A 48 -1.36 2.56 13.58
C ASP A 48 -1.63 1.33 12.71
N GLY A 49 -2.22 0.29 13.27
CA GLY A 49 -2.61 -0.90 12.52
C GLY A 49 -3.64 -0.65 11.42
N GLY A 50 -4.41 0.42 11.53
CA GLY A 50 -5.44 0.82 10.55
C GLY A 50 -4.93 1.57 9.34
N GLY A 51 -3.66 1.97 9.32
CA GLY A 51 -3.05 2.58 8.15
C GLY A 51 -3.53 4.00 7.83
N MET A 52 -3.99 4.76 8.82
CA MET A 52 -4.57 6.08 8.59
C MET A 52 -3.57 7.17 8.25
N ARG A 53 -2.27 6.97 8.56
CA ARG A 53 -1.25 8.03 8.46
C ARG A 53 -1.69 9.33 9.11
N TYR A 54 -2.27 9.19 10.30
CA TYR A 54 -2.75 10.28 11.12
C TYR A 54 -1.97 10.34 12.44
N SER A 55 -1.59 11.56 12.81
CA SER A 55 -1.05 11.88 14.14
C SER A 55 -1.95 12.90 14.83
N SER A 56 -2.30 12.63 16.08
CA SER A 56 -3.11 13.57 16.90
C SER A 56 -2.33 14.80 17.38
N LEU A 57 -1.05 14.93 17.03
CA LEU A 57 -0.19 16.04 17.40
C LEU A 57 -0.64 17.36 16.77
N ASP A 58 -0.49 18.47 17.50
CA ASP A 58 -0.80 19.83 17.07
C ASP A 58 0.28 20.85 17.48
N GLN A 59 1.48 20.36 17.89
CA GLN A 59 2.61 21.24 18.19
C GLN A 59 3.03 22.05 16.96
N ILE A 60 2.92 21.43 15.78
CA ILE A 60 3.13 22.08 14.48
C ILE A 60 1.76 22.34 13.87
N ASN A 61 1.44 23.61 13.64
CA ASN A 61 0.15 24.07 13.12
C ASN A 61 0.33 25.31 12.22
N ALA A 62 -0.73 25.80 11.60
CA ALA A 62 -0.67 26.93 10.67
C ALA A 62 -0.06 28.22 11.28
N GLY A 63 -0.06 28.38 12.59
CA GLY A 63 0.49 29.55 13.28
C GLY A 63 2.01 29.55 13.39
N ASN A 64 2.64 28.37 13.45
CA ASN A 64 4.08 28.22 13.72
C ASN A 64 4.84 27.40 12.65
N ILE A 65 4.18 26.80 11.69
CA ILE A 65 4.82 25.96 10.64
C ILE A 65 5.92 26.70 9.87
N LYS A 66 5.83 28.03 9.78
CA LYS A 66 6.84 28.87 9.12
C LYS A 66 8.22 28.84 9.82
N ASP A 67 8.23 28.43 11.07
CA ASP A 67 9.43 28.35 11.92
C ASP A 67 10.03 26.94 11.92
N LEU A 68 9.49 26.01 11.10
CA LEU A 68 9.97 24.63 10.98
C LEU A 68 11.35 24.61 10.33
N GLU A 69 12.31 23.95 11.00
CA GLU A 69 13.68 23.80 10.55
C GLU A 69 14.09 22.32 10.52
N VAL A 70 15.08 21.98 9.69
CA VAL A 70 15.70 20.65 9.67
C VAL A 70 16.56 20.50 10.92
N ALA A 71 16.16 19.62 11.83
CA ALA A 71 16.91 19.39 13.08
C ALA A 71 18.23 18.67 12.83
N TRP A 72 18.20 17.64 11.99
CA TRP A 72 19.40 16.86 11.60
C TRP A 72 19.13 16.09 10.30
N VAL A 73 20.19 15.56 9.71
CA VAL A 73 20.13 14.73 8.49
C VAL A 73 20.97 13.49 8.70
N TRP A 74 20.35 12.31 8.67
CA TRP A 74 21.08 11.06 8.65
C TRP A 74 21.60 10.77 7.24
N LYS A 75 22.91 10.47 7.11
CA LYS A 75 23.57 10.27 5.81
C LYS A 75 24.05 8.84 5.66
N ALA A 76 23.55 8.15 4.64
CA ALA A 76 23.95 6.78 4.33
C ALA A 76 25.37 6.65 3.78
N ASP A 77 25.86 7.64 3.03
CA ASP A 77 27.13 7.60 2.27
C ASP A 77 28.36 7.45 3.14
N SER A 78 28.34 7.95 4.39
CA SER A 78 29.45 7.81 5.34
C SER A 78 29.59 6.39 5.92
N LEU A 79 28.51 5.60 5.92
CA LEU A 79 28.46 4.27 6.53
C LEU A 79 28.36 3.16 5.48
N LEU A 80 27.88 3.46 4.29
CA LEU A 80 27.54 2.53 3.23
C LEU A 80 28.21 2.98 1.92
N PRO A 81 29.51 2.70 1.71
CA PRO A 81 30.18 3.02 0.45
C PRO A 81 29.40 2.35 -0.71
N ASN A 82 29.07 3.15 -1.72
CA ASN A 82 28.22 2.74 -2.85
C ASN A 82 26.76 2.38 -2.46
N ALA A 83 26.17 3.01 -1.45
CA ALA A 83 24.76 2.90 -1.16
C ALA A 83 23.92 3.25 -2.41
N ILE A 84 22.99 2.39 -2.78
CA ILE A 84 22.05 2.68 -3.87
C ILE A 84 20.94 3.51 -3.25
N ALA A 85 20.88 4.78 -3.63
CA ALA A 85 20.15 5.85 -2.96
C ALA A 85 18.62 5.80 -3.09
N THR A 86 18.00 4.71 -3.55
CA THR A 86 16.55 4.60 -3.62
C THR A 86 16.02 4.03 -2.32
N SER A 87 15.36 4.86 -1.52
CA SER A 87 14.66 4.44 -0.30
C SER A 87 13.17 4.79 -0.42
N GLU A 88 12.31 3.81 -0.13
CA GLU A 88 10.86 3.98 -0.01
C GLU A 88 10.42 3.83 1.46
N THR A 89 11.36 3.83 2.39
CA THR A 89 11.10 3.51 3.79
C THR A 89 10.26 4.59 4.48
N THR A 90 9.32 4.13 5.29
CA THR A 90 8.68 4.93 6.34
C THR A 90 9.33 4.54 7.66
N PRO A 91 10.05 5.43 8.35
CA PRO A 91 10.59 5.15 9.67
C PRO A 91 9.50 4.86 10.69
N LEU A 92 9.76 3.97 11.63
CA LEU A 92 8.96 3.84 12.85
C LEU A 92 9.56 4.74 13.93
N MET A 93 8.73 5.27 14.81
CA MET A 93 9.14 6.01 16.01
C MET A 93 8.56 5.27 17.22
N VAL A 94 9.43 4.72 18.06
CA VAL A 94 9.05 4.03 19.30
C VAL A 94 10.00 4.41 20.42
N ASP A 95 9.48 4.93 21.52
CA ASP A 95 10.23 5.31 22.73
C ASP A 95 11.49 6.15 22.44
N GLY A 96 11.38 7.14 21.53
CA GLY A 96 12.48 8.04 21.18
C GLY A 96 13.49 7.45 20.20
N VAL A 97 13.25 6.26 19.64
CA VAL A 97 14.12 5.61 18.65
C VAL A 97 13.43 5.52 17.30
N LEU A 98 14.14 5.93 16.25
CA LEU A 98 13.72 5.74 14.87
C LEU A 98 14.29 4.43 14.33
N TYR A 99 13.40 3.58 13.79
CA TYR A 99 13.76 2.33 13.12
C TYR A 99 13.41 2.40 11.65
N PHE A 100 14.39 2.16 10.77
CA PHE A 100 14.17 2.24 9.32
C PHE A 100 15.11 1.31 8.55
N SER A 101 14.74 1.03 7.31
CA SER A 101 15.56 0.25 6.37
C SER A 101 16.20 1.16 5.33
N MET A 102 17.44 0.87 4.94
CA MET A 102 18.18 1.59 3.91
C MET A 102 18.88 0.63 2.97
N ASP A 103 19.15 1.11 1.74
CA ASP A 103 19.83 0.37 0.68
C ASP A 103 19.04 -0.84 0.18
N GLN A 104 19.36 -1.32 -1.01
CA GLN A 104 18.74 -2.52 -1.59
C GLN A 104 19.00 -3.80 -0.79
N ARG A 105 20.04 -3.81 0.05
CA ARG A 105 20.38 -4.92 0.95
C ARG A 105 19.55 -4.93 2.23
N ARG A 106 18.65 -3.95 2.41
CA ARG A 106 17.80 -3.79 3.59
C ARG A 106 18.60 -3.78 4.88
N ILE A 107 19.53 -2.85 4.97
CA ILE A 107 20.23 -2.58 6.22
C ILE A 107 19.24 -1.92 7.16
N ILE A 108 19.08 -2.50 8.34
CA ILE A 108 18.18 -1.96 9.38
C ILE A 108 18.99 -1.06 10.30
N ILE A 109 18.45 0.08 10.63
CA ILE A 109 19.07 1.12 11.42
C ILE A 109 18.14 1.50 12.56
N ALA A 110 18.71 1.61 13.76
CA ALA A 110 18.09 2.31 14.87
C ALA A 110 18.88 3.58 15.12
N ALA A 111 18.19 4.72 15.24
CA ALA A 111 18.79 6.01 15.51
C ALA A 111 18.01 6.75 16.59
N ASP A 112 18.71 7.51 17.43
CA ASP A 112 18.08 8.42 18.38
C ASP A 112 17.29 9.49 17.62
N ALA A 113 16.01 9.62 17.92
CA ALA A 113 15.11 10.50 17.18
C ALA A 113 15.40 11.99 17.39
N GLY A 114 15.98 12.37 18.52
CA GLY A 114 16.32 13.75 18.84
C GLY A 114 17.60 14.24 18.16
N THR A 115 18.59 13.33 17.98
CA THR A 115 19.94 13.69 17.52
C THR A 115 20.32 13.10 16.17
N GLY A 116 19.64 12.03 15.72
CA GLY A 116 20.00 11.27 14.53
C GLY A 116 21.23 10.36 14.74
N GLU A 117 21.73 10.20 15.99
CA GLU A 117 22.83 9.31 16.29
C GLU A 117 22.44 7.85 16.04
N THR A 118 23.29 7.11 15.31
CA THR A 118 23.08 5.69 15.05
C THR A 118 23.34 4.88 16.32
N LEU A 119 22.32 4.21 16.84
CA LEU A 119 22.41 3.36 18.02
C LEU A 119 22.92 1.97 17.66
N TRP A 120 22.38 1.38 16.61
CA TRP A 120 22.84 0.11 16.06
C TRP A 120 22.45 -0.02 14.57
N MET A 121 23.12 -0.96 13.89
CA MET A 121 22.83 -1.35 12.51
C MET A 121 22.90 -2.87 12.37
N TYR A 122 22.04 -3.42 11.52
CA TYR A 122 22.03 -4.85 11.19
C TYR A 122 21.90 -5.08 9.69
N ARG A 123 22.56 -6.11 9.19
CA ARG A 123 22.41 -6.61 7.82
C ARG A 123 22.58 -8.13 7.80
N LEU A 124 21.67 -8.82 7.13
CA LEU A 124 21.84 -10.22 6.78
C LEU A 124 22.61 -10.32 5.45
N ASP A 125 23.65 -11.13 5.41
CA ASP A 125 24.32 -11.49 4.15
C ASP A 125 23.61 -12.72 3.55
N GLU A 126 22.98 -12.54 2.39
CA GLU A 126 22.19 -13.57 1.73
C GLU A 126 22.87 -14.17 0.47
N GLY A 127 24.10 -13.72 0.16
CA GLY A 127 24.86 -14.23 -0.97
C GLY A 127 24.07 -14.20 -2.31
N ASP A 128 24.03 -15.33 -2.99
CA ASP A 128 23.37 -15.48 -4.30
C ASP A 128 21.85 -15.23 -4.25
N ARG A 129 21.19 -15.45 -3.10
CA ARG A 129 19.77 -15.16 -2.93
C ARG A 129 19.48 -13.67 -3.06
N PHE A 130 20.34 -12.82 -2.50
CA PHE A 130 20.25 -11.37 -2.72
C PHE A 130 20.42 -11.00 -4.20
N VAL A 131 21.37 -11.62 -4.90
CA VAL A 131 21.60 -11.33 -6.33
C VAL A 131 20.36 -11.67 -7.16
N ALA A 132 19.75 -12.81 -6.91
CA ALA A 132 18.57 -13.31 -7.61
C ALA A 132 17.27 -12.60 -7.21
N ALA A 133 17.24 -11.88 -6.08
CA ALA A 133 16.02 -11.31 -5.52
C ALA A 133 15.29 -10.37 -6.50
N PRO A 134 13.98 -10.57 -6.74
CA PRO A 134 13.22 -9.80 -7.71
C PRO A 134 12.85 -8.40 -7.20
N ARG A 135 12.78 -8.22 -5.88
CA ARG A 135 12.39 -6.97 -5.20
C ARG A 135 13.42 -6.61 -4.14
N LYS A 136 14.18 -5.55 -4.38
CA LYS A 136 15.25 -5.09 -3.47
C LYS A 136 14.85 -3.87 -2.66
N VAL A 137 14.08 -2.95 -3.22
CA VAL A 137 13.55 -1.78 -2.49
C VAL A 137 12.48 -2.21 -1.49
N HIS A 138 12.46 -1.58 -0.32
CA HIS A 138 11.55 -1.91 0.78
C HIS A 138 11.01 -0.66 1.48
N ARG A 139 9.83 -0.77 2.07
CA ARG A 139 9.08 0.37 2.62
C ARG A 139 9.18 0.52 4.13
N GLY A 140 9.98 -0.29 4.81
CA GLY A 140 10.21 -0.14 6.25
C GLY A 140 10.28 -1.46 7.01
N VAL A 141 10.14 -1.38 8.31
CA VAL A 141 10.19 -2.49 9.26
C VAL A 141 8.92 -2.54 10.10
N SER A 142 8.76 -3.56 10.93
CA SER A 142 7.65 -3.67 11.87
C SER A 142 8.16 -3.84 13.29
N TYR A 143 7.46 -3.25 14.23
CA TYR A 143 7.73 -3.36 15.66
C TYR A 143 6.72 -4.32 16.31
N TRP A 144 7.18 -5.14 17.23
CA TRP A 144 6.37 -6.00 18.07
C TRP A 144 6.90 -5.98 19.50
N SER A 145 6.00 -6.00 20.46
CA SER A 145 6.31 -6.09 21.88
C SER A 145 5.36 -7.07 22.58
N ASP A 146 5.88 -7.81 23.54
CA ASP A 146 5.06 -8.62 24.44
C ASP A 146 4.54 -7.84 25.65
N GLY A 147 4.92 -6.55 25.76
CA GLY A 147 4.59 -5.68 26.87
C GLY A 147 5.35 -5.96 28.17
N ASN A 148 6.33 -6.86 28.16
CA ASN A 148 7.13 -7.27 29.30
C ASN A 148 8.64 -7.18 29.05
N GLY A 149 9.06 -6.44 28.02
CA GLY A 149 10.45 -6.17 27.67
C GLY A 149 11.04 -7.06 26.57
N ASP A 150 10.25 -7.92 25.93
CA ASP A 150 10.62 -8.57 24.66
C ASP A 150 10.09 -7.70 23.52
N ASP A 151 10.95 -6.78 23.08
CA ASP A 151 10.68 -5.82 22.02
C ASP A 151 11.48 -6.16 20.77
N ARG A 152 10.82 -6.25 19.62
CA ARG A 152 11.44 -6.76 18.39
C ARG A 152 11.21 -5.87 17.19
N ILE A 153 12.25 -5.77 16.35
CA ILE A 153 12.15 -5.28 14.97
C ILE A 153 12.10 -6.48 14.04
N VAL A 154 11.02 -6.57 13.26
CA VAL A 154 10.76 -7.69 12.36
C VAL A 154 10.69 -7.18 10.92
N PHE A 155 11.35 -7.89 10.00
CA PHE A 155 11.34 -7.53 8.59
C PHE A 155 11.61 -8.73 7.68
N ALA A 156 11.14 -8.64 6.44
CA ALA A 156 11.50 -9.59 5.39
C ALA A 156 12.72 -9.08 4.61
N THR A 157 13.62 -9.98 4.22
CA THR A 157 14.83 -9.65 3.45
C THR A 157 14.61 -9.76 1.94
N PRO A 158 15.51 -9.23 1.09
CA PRO A 158 15.43 -9.42 -0.36
C PRO A 158 15.38 -10.87 -0.80
N GLY A 159 16.17 -11.75 -0.17
CA GLY A 159 16.22 -13.18 -0.45
C GLY A 159 15.10 -14.00 0.19
N TYR A 160 14.06 -13.30 0.71
CA TYR A 160 12.86 -13.90 1.28
C TYR A 160 13.10 -14.67 2.57
N ASN A 161 13.90 -14.08 3.48
CA ASN A 161 13.97 -14.52 4.88
C ASN A 161 13.15 -13.57 5.77
N LEU A 162 12.58 -14.10 6.84
CA LEU A 162 11.95 -13.32 7.92
C LEU A 162 12.93 -13.22 9.08
N VAL A 163 13.25 -12.00 9.51
CA VAL A 163 14.25 -11.73 10.56
C VAL A 163 13.58 -11.04 11.73
N ALA A 164 13.91 -11.45 12.94
CA ALA A 164 13.55 -10.78 14.19
C ALA A 164 14.80 -10.37 14.95
N LEU A 165 14.91 -9.06 15.25
CA LEU A 165 15.98 -8.46 16.04
C LEU A 165 15.43 -7.96 17.36
N ASP A 166 16.22 -8.07 18.44
CA ASP A 166 15.98 -7.32 19.66
C ASP A 166 16.05 -5.82 19.37
N ALA A 167 14.99 -5.09 19.68
CA ALA A 167 14.84 -3.68 19.31
C ALA A 167 15.89 -2.77 19.95
N HIS A 168 16.36 -3.10 21.16
CA HIS A 168 17.32 -2.27 21.90
C HIS A 168 18.76 -2.46 21.43
N SER A 169 19.11 -3.70 21.01
CA SER A 169 20.51 -4.04 20.69
C SER A 169 20.78 -4.35 19.22
N GLY A 170 19.76 -4.54 18.39
CA GLY A 170 19.88 -4.96 16.99
C GLY A 170 20.37 -6.40 16.81
N ARG A 171 20.44 -7.20 17.88
CA ARG A 171 20.90 -8.60 17.81
C ARG A 171 19.76 -9.52 17.38
N PRO A 172 20.04 -10.54 16.54
CA PRO A 172 19.06 -11.56 16.21
C PRO A 172 18.50 -12.25 17.47
N VAL A 173 17.18 -12.44 17.50
CA VAL A 173 16.47 -13.11 18.62
C VAL A 173 16.69 -14.61 18.54
N ALA A 174 17.51 -15.17 19.43
CA ALA A 174 17.95 -16.56 19.37
C ALA A 174 16.82 -17.61 19.35
N GLY A 175 15.68 -17.28 19.99
CA GLY A 175 14.49 -18.16 20.04
C GLY A 175 13.57 -18.06 18.82
N PHE A 176 13.90 -17.20 17.84
CA PHE A 176 13.09 -17.02 16.63
C PHE A 176 13.75 -17.75 15.46
N GLY A 177 13.05 -18.75 14.89
CA GLY A 177 13.55 -19.56 13.79
C GLY A 177 14.93 -20.16 14.08
N ASN A 178 15.84 -20.06 13.13
CA ASN A 178 17.23 -20.42 13.30
C ASN A 178 18.05 -19.16 13.69
N ASN A 179 18.21 -18.96 14.99
CA ASN A 179 18.99 -17.82 15.54
C ASN A 179 18.55 -16.45 14.97
N GLY A 180 17.26 -16.15 15.01
CA GLY A 180 16.67 -14.88 14.58
C GLY A 180 16.20 -14.86 13.13
N VAL A 181 16.33 -15.94 12.38
CA VAL A 181 16.03 -16.00 10.94
C VAL A 181 15.13 -17.20 10.62
N VAL A 182 14.08 -16.98 9.84
CA VAL A 182 13.23 -18.01 9.23
C VAL A 182 13.42 -17.95 7.71
N ASP A 183 13.79 -19.07 7.09
CA ASP A 183 13.76 -19.21 5.64
C ASP A 183 12.31 -19.41 5.17
N MET A 184 11.71 -18.36 4.60
CA MET A 184 10.32 -18.42 4.17
C MET A 184 10.12 -19.28 2.93
N LEU A 185 11.17 -19.50 2.08
CA LEU A 185 11.03 -20.37 0.92
C LEU A 185 10.76 -21.83 1.31
N GLU A 186 11.27 -22.28 2.47
CA GLU A 186 10.97 -23.62 2.99
C GLU A 186 9.49 -23.78 3.41
N SER A 187 8.80 -22.65 3.62
CA SER A 187 7.40 -22.61 4.03
C SER A 187 6.42 -22.48 2.89
N VAL A 188 6.91 -22.24 1.64
CA VAL A 188 6.07 -22.04 0.46
C VAL A 188 5.33 -23.31 0.06
N GLU A 189 4.03 -23.18 -0.15
CA GLU A 189 3.19 -24.22 -0.73
C GLU A 189 3.12 -24.01 -2.25
N THR A 190 3.90 -24.75 -3.02
CA THR A 190 4.10 -24.50 -4.46
C THR A 190 2.85 -24.68 -5.31
N GLY A 191 1.83 -25.43 -4.78
CA GLY A 191 0.58 -25.68 -5.51
C GLY A 191 0.78 -26.44 -6.83
N GLY A 192 1.81 -27.32 -6.87
CA GLY A 192 2.15 -28.11 -8.05
C GLY A 192 3.23 -27.47 -8.95
N PHE A 193 3.70 -26.26 -8.62
CA PHE A 193 4.84 -25.67 -9.33
C PHE A 193 6.13 -26.42 -8.95
N ASP A 194 6.90 -26.86 -9.92
CA ASP A 194 8.11 -27.67 -9.77
C ASP A 194 9.43 -26.93 -10.11
N GLY A 195 9.31 -25.62 -10.42
CA GLY A 195 10.47 -24.78 -10.75
C GLY A 195 11.21 -24.27 -9.51
N ASP A 196 12.40 -23.70 -9.74
CA ASP A 196 13.19 -23.06 -8.69
C ASP A 196 12.43 -21.84 -8.11
N LEU A 197 12.37 -21.77 -6.80
CA LEU A 197 11.74 -20.67 -6.05
C LEU A 197 12.65 -19.46 -5.86
N VAL A 198 13.98 -19.66 -5.92
CA VAL A 198 14.94 -18.57 -5.80
C VAL A 198 14.78 -17.57 -6.94
N GLY A 199 14.66 -16.30 -6.61
CA GLY A 199 14.42 -15.23 -7.59
C GLY A 199 12.97 -15.12 -8.09
N ARG A 200 12.03 -15.90 -7.54
CA ARG A 200 10.59 -15.72 -7.80
C ARG A 200 9.89 -14.97 -6.70
N PHE A 201 10.27 -15.21 -5.46
CA PHE A 201 9.72 -14.52 -4.30
C PHE A 201 10.57 -13.32 -3.89
N GLY A 202 9.92 -12.25 -3.56
CA GLY A 202 10.44 -11.09 -2.87
C GLY A 202 9.39 -10.53 -1.92
N ASN A 203 9.69 -9.42 -1.30
CA ASN A 203 8.76 -8.66 -0.48
C ASN A 203 9.07 -7.18 -0.64
N SER A 204 8.07 -6.33 -0.70
CA SER A 204 8.25 -4.88 -0.91
C SER A 204 7.76 -4.03 0.25
N SER A 205 6.92 -4.59 1.12
CA SER A 205 6.27 -3.83 2.19
C SER A 205 6.54 -4.45 3.55
N PRO A 206 6.48 -3.67 4.64
CA PRO A 206 6.60 -4.21 5.98
C PRO A 206 5.59 -5.33 6.22
N VAL A 207 5.97 -6.30 7.04
CA VAL A 207 5.03 -7.29 7.57
C VAL A 207 4.03 -6.59 8.48
N VAL A 208 2.86 -7.19 8.73
CA VAL A 208 1.97 -6.69 9.78
C VAL A 208 1.94 -7.68 10.94
N ILE A 209 1.87 -7.16 12.16
CA ILE A 209 1.91 -8.00 13.37
C ILE A 209 0.76 -7.65 14.29
N SER A 210 -0.01 -8.65 14.67
CA SER A 210 -1.06 -8.53 15.67
C SER A 210 -1.38 -9.91 16.25
N HIS A 211 -1.87 -9.99 17.49
CA HIS A 211 -2.22 -11.25 18.15
C HIS A 211 -1.09 -12.28 18.08
N ASP A 212 0.16 -11.86 18.34
CA ASP A 212 1.37 -12.70 18.23
C ASP A 212 1.49 -13.43 16.87
N THR A 213 0.98 -12.80 15.81
CA THR A 213 0.99 -13.34 14.45
C THR A 213 1.59 -12.32 13.49
N ILE A 214 2.67 -12.71 12.81
CA ILE A 214 3.30 -11.97 11.71
C ILE A 214 2.64 -12.43 10.42
N VAL A 215 2.14 -11.49 9.59
CA VAL A 215 1.60 -11.79 8.26
C VAL A 215 2.51 -11.20 7.20
N VAL A 216 2.89 -12.01 6.23
CA VAL A 216 3.82 -11.66 5.14
C VAL A 216 3.16 -11.89 3.80
N GLY A 217 3.18 -10.86 2.94
CA GLY A 217 2.75 -10.94 1.55
C GLY A 217 3.95 -10.97 0.61
N PRO A 218 3.94 -11.82 -0.41
CA PRO A 218 4.98 -11.83 -1.42
C PRO A 218 4.77 -10.69 -2.43
N ALA A 219 5.89 -10.20 -2.97
CA ALA A 219 5.97 -9.40 -4.17
C ALA A 219 6.71 -10.22 -5.21
N MET A 220 5.97 -10.78 -6.15
CA MET A 220 6.50 -11.77 -7.08
C MET A 220 7.43 -11.15 -8.13
N GLY A 221 8.38 -11.94 -8.59
CA GLY A 221 9.14 -11.69 -9.82
C GLY A 221 8.57 -12.49 -10.98
N ARG A 222 8.82 -12.02 -12.20
CA ARG A 222 8.43 -12.64 -13.49
C ARG A 222 6.92 -12.71 -13.75
N LEU A 223 6.56 -12.37 -14.96
CA LEU A 223 5.18 -12.27 -15.45
C LEU A 223 4.90 -13.39 -16.47
N ASN A 224 5.22 -14.64 -16.09
CA ASN A 224 5.11 -15.79 -16.98
C ASN A 224 3.74 -16.45 -16.88
N LYS A 225 3.32 -17.15 -17.95
CA LYS A 225 2.07 -17.91 -17.99
C LYS A 225 1.97 -18.92 -16.85
N VAL A 226 3.04 -19.72 -16.66
CA VAL A 226 3.17 -20.67 -15.55
C VAL A 226 4.04 -20.03 -14.47
N ASN A 227 3.53 -19.93 -13.26
CA ASN A 227 4.29 -19.37 -12.15
C ASN A 227 3.83 -19.98 -10.81
N VAL A 228 4.66 -19.81 -9.78
CA VAL A 228 4.28 -20.14 -8.42
C VAL A 228 3.25 -19.13 -7.90
N LYS A 229 2.38 -19.59 -7.01
CA LYS A 229 1.29 -18.79 -6.44
C LYS A 229 1.81 -17.84 -5.37
N GLY A 230 1.21 -16.66 -5.29
CA GLY A 230 1.59 -15.60 -4.36
C GLY A 230 0.85 -15.67 -3.02
N ASP A 231 0.76 -16.85 -2.42
CA ASP A 231 0.03 -17.06 -1.17
C ASP A 231 0.57 -16.20 -0.03
N VAL A 232 -0.32 -15.76 0.86
CA VAL A 232 0.02 -14.98 2.05
C VAL A 232 0.29 -15.95 3.21
N MET A 233 1.45 -15.81 3.85
CA MET A 233 1.88 -16.66 4.95
C MET A 233 1.83 -15.94 6.30
N ALA A 234 1.60 -16.70 7.36
CA ALA A 234 1.72 -16.19 8.72
C ALA A 234 2.63 -17.03 9.60
N PHE A 235 3.31 -16.34 10.50
CA PHE A 235 4.27 -16.91 11.42
C PHE A 235 3.99 -16.43 12.85
N ASP A 236 4.39 -17.24 13.83
CA ASP A 236 4.32 -16.87 15.23
C ASP A 236 5.38 -15.79 15.54
N ALA A 237 4.98 -14.70 16.19
CA ALA A 237 5.86 -13.56 16.46
C ALA A 237 6.96 -13.87 17.50
N ARG A 238 6.76 -14.88 18.35
CA ARG A 238 7.72 -15.27 19.38
C ARG A 238 8.75 -16.28 18.86
N THR A 239 8.30 -17.25 18.07
CA THR A 239 9.10 -18.41 17.67
C THR A 239 9.48 -18.45 16.19
N GLY A 240 8.78 -17.70 15.34
CA GLY A 240 8.95 -17.80 13.89
C GLY A 240 8.32 -19.05 13.25
N ALA A 241 7.61 -19.87 14.00
CA ALA A 241 6.95 -21.05 13.46
C ALA A 241 5.80 -20.66 12.51
N LYS A 242 5.68 -21.33 11.35
CA LYS A 242 4.55 -21.11 10.43
C LYS A 242 3.23 -21.43 11.14
N LYS A 243 2.25 -20.52 11.03
CA LYS A 243 0.90 -20.67 11.63
C LYS A 243 -0.12 -21.10 10.58
N TRP A 244 -0.20 -20.38 9.49
CA TRP A 244 -1.18 -20.63 8.42
C TRP A 244 -0.70 -20.09 7.07
N ASN A 245 -1.41 -20.51 6.02
CA ASN A 245 -1.28 -20.03 4.66
C ASN A 245 -2.66 -19.63 4.14
N PHE A 246 -2.76 -18.51 3.44
CA PHE A 246 -3.97 -18.11 2.73
C PHE A 246 -3.72 -18.23 1.23
N HIS A 247 -4.50 -19.08 0.57
CA HIS A 247 -4.41 -19.30 -0.86
C HIS A 247 -5.09 -18.16 -1.63
N THR A 248 -4.31 -17.30 -2.23
CA THR A 248 -4.81 -16.19 -3.06
C THR A 248 -5.33 -16.68 -4.41
N ILE A 249 -4.80 -17.79 -4.91
CA ILE A 249 -5.37 -18.62 -5.98
C ILE A 249 -5.86 -19.92 -5.35
N PRO A 250 -7.17 -20.13 -5.24
CA PRO A 250 -7.74 -21.30 -4.54
C PRO A 250 -7.29 -22.63 -5.15
N ARG A 251 -7.08 -23.61 -4.30
CA ARG A 251 -6.76 -24.99 -4.71
C ARG A 251 -8.05 -25.76 -5.06
N ALA A 252 -7.91 -26.89 -5.71
CA ALA A 252 -9.03 -27.76 -6.05
C ALA A 252 -9.88 -28.11 -4.81
N GLY A 253 -11.19 -27.85 -4.87
CA GLY A 253 -12.13 -28.04 -3.78
C GLY A 253 -12.26 -26.88 -2.80
N GLU A 254 -11.45 -25.83 -2.92
CA GLU A 254 -11.61 -24.60 -2.15
C GLU A 254 -12.58 -23.63 -2.82
N PHE A 255 -13.22 -22.79 -2.02
CA PHE A 255 -14.10 -21.74 -2.51
C PHE A 255 -13.36 -20.78 -3.43
N GLY A 256 -13.96 -20.44 -4.57
CA GLY A 256 -13.38 -19.53 -5.57
C GLY A 256 -12.60 -20.25 -6.68
N HIS A 257 -12.25 -21.55 -6.51
CA HIS A 257 -11.57 -22.33 -7.54
C HIS A 257 -12.39 -22.41 -8.84
N GLU A 258 -13.71 -22.46 -8.74
CA GLU A 258 -14.66 -22.47 -9.86
C GLU A 258 -14.61 -21.22 -10.72
N SER A 259 -14.06 -20.12 -10.21
CA SER A 259 -13.85 -18.87 -10.97
C SER A 259 -12.64 -18.92 -11.92
N TRP A 260 -11.86 -20.00 -11.88
CA TRP A 260 -10.72 -20.28 -12.74
C TRP A 260 -11.09 -21.37 -13.75
N LEU A 261 -11.55 -20.95 -14.93
CA LEU A 261 -12.01 -21.90 -15.95
C LEU A 261 -10.85 -22.63 -16.62
N ASN A 262 -11.14 -23.81 -17.19
CA ASN A 262 -10.20 -24.64 -17.93
C ASN A 262 -8.97 -25.08 -17.12
N ASN A 263 -9.15 -25.31 -15.82
CA ASN A 263 -8.12 -25.69 -14.87
C ASN A 263 -6.97 -24.67 -14.79
N SER A 264 -7.23 -23.41 -15.11
CA SER A 264 -6.19 -22.38 -15.12
C SER A 264 -5.61 -22.08 -13.74
N ALA A 265 -6.32 -22.36 -12.66
CA ALA A 265 -5.78 -22.28 -11.31
C ALA A 265 -4.55 -23.19 -11.08
N ASP A 266 -4.42 -24.30 -11.82
CA ASP A 266 -3.34 -25.26 -11.60
C ASP A 266 -1.96 -24.71 -11.94
N TYR A 267 -1.88 -23.87 -12.98
CA TYR A 267 -0.60 -23.37 -13.50
C TYR A 267 -0.43 -21.85 -13.36
N THR A 268 -1.52 -21.07 -13.22
CA THR A 268 -1.41 -19.63 -13.03
C THR A 268 -0.80 -19.32 -11.67
N GLY A 269 0.05 -18.33 -11.63
CA GLY A 269 0.69 -17.90 -10.40
C GLY A 269 0.51 -16.40 -10.14
N ASN A 270 1.39 -15.85 -9.29
CA ASN A 270 1.27 -14.52 -8.73
C ASN A 270 0.01 -14.35 -7.87
N ALA A 271 -0.76 -13.28 -8.03
CA ALA A 271 -1.86 -12.88 -7.14
C ALA A 271 -1.39 -12.69 -5.68
N GLY A 272 -0.19 -12.17 -5.48
CA GLY A 272 0.38 -11.91 -4.16
C GLY A 272 -0.22 -10.65 -3.49
N VAL A 273 0.42 -10.23 -2.40
CA VAL A 273 0.11 -8.97 -1.72
C VAL A 273 1.42 -8.22 -1.51
N TRP A 274 1.80 -7.42 -2.48
CA TRP A 274 3.05 -6.66 -2.44
C TRP A 274 2.92 -5.28 -1.77
N GLY A 275 1.69 -4.79 -1.61
CA GLY A 275 1.36 -3.62 -0.83
C GLY A 275 1.45 -3.88 0.68
N ALA A 276 1.31 -2.82 1.48
CA ALA A 276 1.23 -2.98 2.92
C ALA A 276 -0.17 -3.44 3.35
N PHE A 277 -0.22 -4.16 4.45
CA PHE A 277 -1.46 -4.62 5.08
C PHE A 277 -2.01 -3.58 6.05
N SER A 278 -3.28 -3.73 6.38
CA SER A 278 -3.87 -3.12 7.58
C SER A 278 -4.51 -4.18 8.46
N VAL A 279 -4.55 -3.94 9.76
CA VAL A 279 -5.08 -4.87 10.75
C VAL A 279 -6.03 -4.16 11.71
N ASP A 280 -7.20 -4.76 11.93
CA ASP A 280 -8.11 -4.39 13.00
C ASP A 280 -7.80 -5.27 14.21
N THR A 281 -7.15 -4.68 15.21
CA THR A 281 -6.75 -5.42 16.42
C THR A 281 -7.93 -5.77 17.31
N GLU A 282 -9.06 -5.06 17.23
CA GLU A 282 -10.27 -5.37 17.98
C GLU A 282 -11.00 -6.59 17.39
N LEU A 283 -11.16 -6.61 16.05
CA LEU A 283 -11.79 -7.73 15.34
C LEU A 283 -10.84 -8.93 15.19
N GLY A 284 -9.54 -8.69 15.17
CA GLY A 284 -8.53 -9.68 14.83
C GLY A 284 -8.52 -9.99 13.33
N TYR A 285 -8.81 -9.02 12.47
CA TYR A 285 -8.84 -9.16 11.01
C TYR A 285 -7.67 -8.44 10.38
N VAL A 286 -7.02 -9.12 9.42
CA VAL A 286 -6.05 -8.53 8.50
C VAL A 286 -6.69 -8.37 7.13
N TYR A 287 -6.45 -7.23 6.48
CA TYR A 287 -7.02 -6.89 5.16
C TYR A 287 -5.93 -7.02 4.10
N LEU A 288 -6.17 -7.92 3.14
CA LEU A 288 -5.27 -8.28 2.07
C LEU A 288 -5.74 -7.59 0.79
N ALA A 289 -4.92 -6.69 0.25
CA ALA A 289 -5.15 -6.05 -1.03
C ALA A 289 -4.41 -6.85 -2.12
N VAL A 290 -5.07 -7.85 -2.67
CA VAL A 290 -4.48 -8.85 -3.58
C VAL A 290 -4.27 -8.25 -4.97
N GLU A 291 -3.10 -8.55 -5.57
CA GLU A 291 -2.72 -8.12 -6.91
C GLU A 291 -3.31 -8.98 -8.03
N ALA A 292 -3.09 -8.57 -9.28
CA ALA A 292 -3.44 -9.33 -10.47
C ALA A 292 -2.65 -10.66 -10.56
N PRO A 293 -3.20 -11.70 -11.23
CA PRO A 293 -2.46 -12.92 -11.50
C PRO A 293 -1.60 -12.76 -12.76
N THR A 294 -0.70 -13.68 -13.00
CA THR A 294 0.03 -13.72 -14.28
C THR A 294 -0.88 -14.18 -15.44
N ASN A 295 -0.87 -13.60 -16.62
CA ASN A 295 -0.13 -12.45 -17.11
C ASN A 295 -0.94 -11.16 -16.85
N ASP A 296 -0.30 -10.06 -16.48
CA ASP A 296 -0.99 -8.84 -16.03
C ASP A 296 -1.85 -8.16 -17.11
N VAL A 297 -1.51 -8.34 -18.40
CA VAL A 297 -2.15 -7.61 -19.50
C VAL A 297 -2.80 -8.52 -20.55
N TYR A 298 -2.80 -9.84 -20.30
CA TYR A 298 -3.43 -10.83 -21.16
C TYR A 298 -3.91 -12.03 -20.36
N GLY A 299 -5.20 -12.28 -20.37
CA GLY A 299 -5.87 -13.33 -19.61
C GLY A 299 -6.33 -14.54 -20.43
N GLY A 300 -5.99 -14.63 -21.72
CA GLY A 300 -6.46 -15.72 -22.60
C GLY A 300 -6.05 -17.13 -22.17
N ALA A 301 -5.12 -17.25 -21.24
CA ALA A 301 -4.72 -18.51 -20.61
C ALA A 301 -5.43 -18.78 -19.27
N ARG A 302 -6.20 -17.82 -18.72
CA ARG A 302 -6.82 -17.92 -17.39
C ARG A 302 -8.26 -17.40 -17.36
N HIS A 303 -9.10 -17.97 -18.21
CA HIS A 303 -10.51 -17.55 -18.30
C HIS A 303 -11.25 -17.63 -16.97
N GLY A 304 -12.29 -16.81 -16.80
CA GLY A 304 -13.09 -16.66 -15.58
C GLY A 304 -12.70 -15.42 -14.80
N ASP A 305 -13.39 -15.15 -13.68
CA ASP A 305 -13.18 -13.93 -12.89
C ASP A 305 -11.91 -13.97 -12.03
N ASN A 306 -11.30 -15.17 -11.84
CA ASN A 306 -10.00 -15.39 -11.19
C ASN A 306 -9.93 -14.97 -9.70
N LEU A 307 -10.86 -15.43 -8.84
CA LEU A 307 -10.79 -15.18 -7.40
C LEU A 307 -9.51 -15.81 -6.80
N PHE A 308 -8.82 -15.15 -5.86
CA PHE A 308 -9.07 -13.84 -5.23
C PHE A 308 -8.17 -12.73 -5.81
N SER A 309 -7.77 -12.82 -7.09
CA SER A 309 -7.00 -11.74 -7.71
C SER A 309 -7.77 -10.42 -7.69
N SER A 310 -7.05 -9.31 -7.67
CA SER A 310 -7.57 -7.93 -7.70
C SER A 310 -8.73 -7.70 -6.72
N SER A 311 -8.60 -8.30 -5.52
CA SER A 311 -9.62 -8.31 -4.47
C SER A 311 -9.12 -7.68 -3.18
N LEU A 312 -10.05 -7.14 -2.39
CA LEU A 312 -9.84 -6.88 -0.96
C LEU A 312 -10.42 -8.06 -0.17
N VAL A 313 -9.58 -8.70 0.63
CA VAL A 313 -9.95 -9.89 1.41
C VAL A 313 -9.69 -9.66 2.88
N ALA A 314 -10.68 -9.88 3.73
CA ALA A 314 -10.50 -9.90 5.18
C ALA A 314 -10.28 -11.34 5.66
N VAL A 315 -9.22 -11.52 6.44
CA VAL A 315 -8.80 -12.81 6.98
C VAL A 315 -8.67 -12.71 8.51
N ASP A 316 -9.15 -13.71 9.24
CA ASP A 316 -8.88 -13.81 10.68
C ASP A 316 -7.38 -14.09 10.89
N ILE A 317 -6.69 -13.14 11.51
CA ILE A 317 -5.23 -13.18 11.67
C ILE A 317 -4.76 -14.37 12.53
N ARG A 318 -5.63 -14.92 13.38
CA ARG A 318 -5.29 -16.00 14.30
C ARG A 318 -5.18 -17.36 13.62
N ASN A 319 -5.94 -17.57 12.52
CA ASN A 319 -6.09 -18.89 11.89
C ASN A 319 -6.06 -18.91 10.36
N GLY A 320 -6.01 -17.74 9.69
CA GLY A 320 -5.96 -17.64 8.24
C GLY A 320 -7.31 -17.83 7.51
N ASN A 321 -8.41 -17.98 8.25
CA ASN A 321 -9.72 -18.17 7.63
C ASN A 321 -10.23 -16.87 7.01
N ARG A 322 -10.71 -16.97 5.76
CA ARG A 322 -11.39 -15.86 5.09
C ARG A 322 -12.68 -15.51 5.84
N VAL A 323 -12.82 -14.23 6.18
CA VAL A 323 -14.04 -13.68 6.79
C VAL A 323 -14.99 -13.20 5.69
N TRP A 324 -14.50 -12.35 4.80
CA TRP A 324 -15.21 -11.85 3.63
C TRP A 324 -14.23 -11.44 2.53
N TYR A 325 -14.74 -11.16 1.33
CA TYR A 325 -13.97 -10.60 0.23
C TYR A 325 -14.85 -9.72 -0.65
N GLN A 326 -14.20 -8.81 -1.39
CA GLN A 326 -14.79 -8.05 -2.48
C GLN A 326 -13.80 -8.01 -3.64
N GLN A 327 -14.17 -8.56 -4.78
CA GLN A 327 -13.36 -8.45 -5.99
C GLN A 327 -13.57 -7.08 -6.62
N LEU A 328 -12.49 -6.34 -6.86
CA LEU A 328 -12.53 -4.96 -7.35
C LEU A 328 -12.28 -4.87 -8.86
N VAL A 329 -11.73 -5.93 -9.45
CA VAL A 329 -11.61 -6.10 -10.90
C VAL A 329 -11.84 -7.57 -11.24
N HIS A 330 -12.86 -7.84 -12.04
CA HIS A 330 -13.09 -9.17 -12.60
C HIS A 330 -12.16 -9.40 -13.79
N HIS A 331 -11.50 -10.56 -13.85
CA HIS A 331 -10.61 -10.92 -14.95
C HIS A 331 -9.64 -9.79 -15.32
N ASP A 332 -8.81 -9.37 -14.38
CA ASP A 332 -7.92 -8.23 -14.56
C ASP A 332 -6.90 -8.46 -15.69
N ILE A 333 -6.93 -7.58 -16.68
CA ILE A 333 -6.01 -7.53 -17.83
C ILE A 333 -5.45 -6.12 -18.06
N TRP A 334 -5.50 -5.27 -17.03
CA TRP A 334 -5.02 -3.89 -17.06
C TRP A 334 -3.87 -3.64 -16.09
N ASP A 335 -3.43 -4.67 -15.35
CA ASP A 335 -2.49 -4.52 -14.23
C ASP A 335 -3.07 -3.58 -13.16
N TYR A 336 -4.35 -3.77 -12.84
CA TYR A 336 -5.06 -2.97 -11.84
C TYR A 336 -5.00 -3.61 -10.45
N ASP A 337 -3.78 -3.94 -10.03
CA ASP A 337 -3.49 -4.33 -8.64
C ASP A 337 -4.13 -3.40 -7.62
N ASN A 338 -4.23 -3.88 -6.39
CA ASN A 338 -4.62 -3.09 -5.23
C ASN A 338 -3.40 -2.81 -4.32
N PRO A 339 -2.41 -1.98 -4.74
CA PRO A 339 -1.14 -1.86 -4.02
C PRO A 339 -1.22 -0.97 -2.79
N GLY A 340 -2.23 -0.10 -2.68
CA GLY A 340 -2.43 0.77 -1.54
C GLY A 340 -2.86 -0.03 -0.30
N HIS A 341 -2.23 0.24 0.86
CA HIS A 341 -2.74 -0.33 2.10
C HIS A 341 -4.19 0.09 2.34
N PRO A 342 -5.07 -0.83 2.78
CA PRO A 342 -6.43 -0.50 3.17
C PRO A 342 -6.43 0.49 4.34
N ILE A 343 -7.30 1.48 4.33
CA ILE A 343 -7.40 2.51 5.38
C ILE A 343 -8.61 2.18 6.25
N LEU A 344 -8.37 1.90 7.54
CA LEU A 344 -9.45 1.61 8.48
C LEU A 344 -9.89 2.91 9.19
N ILE A 345 -11.14 3.28 9.04
CA ILE A 345 -11.70 4.51 9.61
C ILE A 345 -13.14 4.28 10.06
N ASN A 346 -13.56 4.93 11.16
CA ASN A 346 -14.96 4.96 11.56
C ASN A 346 -15.65 6.15 10.91
N LEU A 347 -16.78 5.91 10.27
CA LEU A 347 -17.56 6.89 9.53
C LEU A 347 -18.95 7.05 10.15
N ASN A 348 -19.55 8.23 9.98
CA ASN A 348 -20.97 8.46 10.27
C ASN A 348 -21.71 8.68 8.94
N VAL A 349 -22.33 7.64 8.43
CA VAL A 349 -23.05 7.67 7.16
C VAL A 349 -24.55 7.70 7.42
N ASP A 350 -25.21 8.79 7.06
CA ASP A 350 -26.64 8.98 7.27
C ASP A 350 -27.09 8.75 8.74
N GLY A 351 -26.26 9.18 9.71
CA GLY A 351 -26.52 9.03 11.14
C GLY A 351 -26.20 7.65 11.71
N ARG A 352 -25.67 6.73 10.90
CA ARG A 352 -25.23 5.39 11.31
C ARG A 352 -23.71 5.35 11.40
N GLU A 353 -23.18 4.88 12.52
CA GLU A 353 -21.77 4.58 12.66
C GLU A 353 -21.42 3.32 11.85
N VAL A 354 -20.36 3.40 11.02
CA VAL A 354 -19.84 2.32 10.19
C VAL A 354 -18.35 2.17 10.48
N LYS A 355 -17.93 0.99 10.92
CA LYS A 355 -16.52 0.61 10.95
C LYS A 355 -16.08 0.34 9.51
N ALA A 356 -15.56 1.34 8.82
CA ALA A 356 -15.24 1.24 7.40
C ALA A 356 -13.79 0.83 7.14
N VAL A 357 -13.58 0.13 6.01
CA VAL A 357 -12.31 0.02 5.32
C VAL A 357 -12.41 0.71 3.98
N VAL A 358 -11.48 1.61 3.67
CA VAL A 358 -11.39 2.33 2.40
C VAL A 358 -10.20 1.80 1.61
N GLN A 359 -10.45 1.29 0.39
CA GLN A 359 -9.43 0.86 -0.55
C GLN A 359 -9.29 1.87 -1.67
N LEU A 360 -8.13 2.51 -1.73
CA LEU A 360 -7.73 3.38 -2.85
C LEU A 360 -7.05 2.51 -3.91
N THR A 361 -7.44 2.69 -5.17
CA THR A 361 -7.08 1.74 -6.23
C THR A 361 -6.36 2.36 -7.42
N LYS A 362 -5.68 1.53 -8.22
CA LYS A 362 -5.09 1.94 -9.50
C LYS A 362 -6.15 2.50 -10.47
N GLN A 363 -7.38 1.99 -10.41
CA GLN A 363 -8.51 2.45 -11.21
C GLN A 363 -8.99 3.86 -10.86
N ALA A 364 -8.38 4.50 -9.86
CA ALA A 364 -8.76 5.79 -9.31
C ALA A 364 -10.14 5.80 -8.61
N PHE A 365 -10.53 4.69 -8.01
CA PHE A 365 -11.68 4.60 -7.12
C PHE A 365 -11.27 4.54 -5.65
N ALA A 366 -12.13 5.08 -4.78
CA ALA A 366 -12.10 4.86 -3.34
C ALA A 366 -13.29 3.95 -2.97
N TYR A 367 -13.06 2.64 -2.92
CA TYR A 367 -14.07 1.70 -2.45
C TYR A 367 -14.17 1.78 -0.93
N ALA A 368 -15.38 1.69 -0.39
CA ALA A 368 -15.62 1.69 1.05
C ALA A 368 -16.55 0.54 1.44
N PHE A 369 -16.11 -0.27 2.41
CA PHE A 369 -16.87 -1.42 2.91
C PHE A 369 -16.97 -1.35 4.43
N ASP A 370 -18.06 -1.90 4.99
CA ASP A 370 -18.10 -2.23 6.41
C ASP A 370 -17.06 -3.33 6.67
N ARG A 371 -16.01 -3.00 7.43
CA ARG A 371 -14.87 -3.90 7.63
C ARG A 371 -15.19 -5.13 8.46
N THR A 372 -16.36 -5.16 9.09
CA THR A 372 -16.79 -6.30 9.90
C THR A 372 -17.37 -7.45 9.05
N ASN A 373 -18.00 -7.14 7.92
CA ASN A 373 -18.75 -8.11 7.11
C ASN A 373 -18.55 -7.97 5.59
N GLY A 374 -17.85 -6.91 5.13
CA GLY A 374 -17.56 -6.66 3.71
C GLY A 374 -18.71 -5.99 2.93
N GLU A 375 -19.82 -5.64 3.58
CA GLU A 375 -20.92 -4.96 2.90
C GLU A 375 -20.47 -3.59 2.36
N PRO A 376 -20.77 -3.26 1.09
CA PRO A 376 -20.43 -1.94 0.55
C PRO A 376 -21.16 -0.82 1.31
N VAL A 377 -20.41 0.22 1.71
CA VAL A 377 -20.99 1.42 2.35
C VAL A 377 -21.95 2.13 1.38
N TRP A 378 -21.57 2.20 0.12
CA TRP A 378 -22.43 2.64 -1.00
C TRP A 378 -22.48 1.55 -2.06
N PRO A 379 -23.61 1.38 -2.76
CA PRO A 379 -23.78 0.30 -3.73
C PRO A 379 -22.65 0.23 -4.75
N LEU A 380 -22.18 -0.98 -5.03
CA LEU A 380 -21.39 -1.30 -6.21
C LEU A 380 -22.34 -1.62 -7.37
N ILE A 381 -22.04 -1.08 -8.54
CA ILE A 381 -22.86 -1.23 -9.73
C ILE A 381 -22.06 -2.03 -10.75
N GLU A 382 -22.54 -3.25 -11.03
CA GLU A 382 -22.01 -4.06 -12.12
C GLU A 382 -22.26 -3.38 -13.46
N THR A 383 -21.21 -2.83 -14.03
CA THR A 383 -21.29 -1.98 -15.23
C THR A 383 -20.73 -2.74 -16.43
N PRO A 384 -21.49 -2.87 -17.52
CA PRO A 384 -21.00 -3.51 -18.74
C PRO A 384 -19.76 -2.84 -19.30
N VAL A 385 -18.78 -3.66 -19.74
CA VAL A 385 -17.49 -3.18 -20.27
C VAL A 385 -17.24 -3.72 -21.69
N PRO A 386 -16.40 -3.04 -22.50
CA PRO A 386 -16.05 -3.49 -23.83
C PRO A 386 -15.38 -4.87 -23.79
N GLN A 387 -15.69 -5.71 -24.80
CA GLN A 387 -15.10 -7.03 -24.94
C GLN A 387 -13.80 -6.99 -25.74
N SER A 388 -12.84 -7.83 -25.37
CA SER A 388 -11.58 -7.97 -26.09
C SER A 388 -11.77 -8.55 -27.49
N THR A 389 -10.96 -8.08 -28.43
CA THR A 389 -10.83 -8.63 -29.77
C THR A 389 -9.53 -9.42 -29.97
N VAL A 390 -8.72 -9.55 -28.92
CA VAL A 390 -7.46 -10.31 -28.93
C VAL A 390 -7.80 -11.81 -28.95
N PRO A 391 -7.13 -12.63 -29.79
CA PRO A 391 -7.40 -14.05 -29.83
C PRO A 391 -7.28 -14.73 -28.46
N ASN A 392 -8.22 -15.61 -28.16
CA ASN A 392 -8.40 -16.34 -26.91
C ASN A 392 -8.70 -15.47 -25.66
N GLU A 393 -8.63 -14.16 -25.71
CA GLU A 393 -8.99 -13.29 -24.61
C GLU A 393 -10.53 -13.20 -24.45
N ARG A 394 -11.00 -13.22 -23.20
CA ARG A 394 -12.43 -13.06 -22.85
C ARG A 394 -12.54 -12.17 -21.62
N THR A 395 -12.80 -10.90 -21.85
CA THR A 395 -13.04 -9.93 -20.78
C THR A 395 -14.28 -10.34 -19.98
N SER A 396 -14.32 -10.08 -18.68
CA SER A 396 -15.56 -10.17 -17.91
C SER A 396 -16.65 -9.28 -18.53
N ALA A 397 -17.90 -9.67 -18.41
CA ALA A 397 -19.01 -8.92 -18.99
C ALA A 397 -19.22 -7.56 -18.34
N THR A 398 -18.96 -7.49 -17.04
CA THR A 398 -19.13 -6.30 -16.19
C THR A 398 -17.94 -6.06 -15.29
N GLN A 399 -17.88 -4.85 -14.71
CA GLN A 399 -16.93 -4.51 -13.65
C GLN A 399 -17.65 -3.78 -12.51
N PRO A 400 -17.27 -3.99 -11.25
CA PRO A 400 -17.89 -3.37 -10.08
C PRO A 400 -17.46 -1.92 -9.93
N ILE A 401 -18.35 -0.97 -10.19
CA ILE A 401 -18.08 0.47 -10.05
C ILE A 401 -18.76 1.01 -8.80
N PRO A 402 -18.04 1.67 -7.86
CA PRO A 402 -18.67 2.26 -6.69
C PRO A 402 -19.55 3.44 -7.09
N SER A 403 -20.79 3.50 -6.57
CA SER A 403 -21.70 4.62 -6.83
C SER A 403 -21.25 5.92 -6.13
N LYS A 404 -20.44 5.81 -5.08
CA LYS A 404 -19.82 6.88 -4.30
C LYS A 404 -18.52 6.40 -3.64
N PRO A 405 -17.57 7.34 -3.39
CA PRO A 405 -17.45 8.68 -3.96
C PRO A 405 -17.11 8.63 -5.46
N PRO A 406 -17.12 9.77 -6.19
CA PRO A 406 -16.66 9.80 -7.58
C PRO A 406 -15.18 9.47 -7.68
N GLY A 407 -14.68 9.11 -8.86
CA GLY A 407 -13.26 8.85 -9.10
C GLY A 407 -12.37 10.06 -8.76
N PHE A 408 -11.12 9.79 -8.30
CA PHE A 408 -10.17 10.84 -7.90
C PHE A 408 -9.17 11.22 -9.02
N ASP A 409 -9.21 10.54 -10.15
CA ASP A 409 -8.41 10.87 -11.33
C ASP A 409 -9.21 10.55 -12.60
N LEU A 410 -8.62 10.79 -13.79
CA LEU A 410 -9.27 10.54 -15.07
C LEU A 410 -9.55 9.06 -15.27
N GLN A 411 -10.77 8.73 -15.68
CA GLN A 411 -11.26 7.37 -15.91
C GLN A 411 -11.86 7.27 -17.31
N GLY A 412 -11.26 6.43 -18.16
CA GLY A 412 -11.62 6.34 -19.57
C GLY A 412 -11.12 7.53 -20.39
N TYR A 413 -11.15 7.36 -21.70
CA TYR A 413 -10.76 8.38 -22.67
C TYR A 413 -11.88 9.40 -22.90
N SER A 414 -11.50 10.67 -22.90
CA SER A 414 -12.33 11.76 -23.41
C SER A 414 -11.43 12.75 -24.17
N GLU A 415 -11.87 13.17 -25.33
CA GLU A 415 -11.19 14.25 -26.06
C GLU A 415 -11.07 15.52 -25.21
N ASP A 416 -12.04 15.80 -24.33
CA ASP A 416 -12.02 16.99 -23.47
C ASP A 416 -10.83 17.01 -22.50
N ASN A 417 -10.19 15.88 -22.27
CA ASN A 417 -9.01 15.75 -21.42
C ASN A 417 -7.68 15.93 -22.17
N LEU A 418 -7.70 15.99 -23.52
CA LEU A 418 -6.49 16.25 -24.29
C LEU A 418 -5.98 17.68 -24.10
N ILE A 419 -4.67 17.87 -24.29
CA ILE A 419 -4.02 19.17 -24.24
C ILE A 419 -4.75 20.17 -25.15
N ASP A 420 -5.04 21.35 -24.63
CA ASP A 420 -5.84 22.40 -25.31
C ASP A 420 -5.27 23.81 -25.11
N PHE A 421 -3.95 23.90 -24.85
CA PHE A 421 -3.26 25.16 -24.62
C PHE A 421 -3.29 26.09 -25.86
N THR A 422 -3.33 25.48 -27.06
CA THR A 422 -3.63 26.18 -28.32
C THR A 422 -4.51 25.31 -29.21
N PRO A 423 -5.27 25.91 -30.17
CA PRO A 423 -6.06 25.14 -31.13
C PRO A 423 -5.22 24.14 -31.96
N GLU A 424 -3.98 24.50 -32.29
CA GLU A 424 -3.05 23.67 -33.06
C GLU A 424 -2.58 22.47 -32.27
N LEU A 425 -2.21 22.63 -30.99
CA LEU A 425 -1.84 21.54 -30.10
C LEU A 425 -3.01 20.59 -29.89
N ARG A 426 -4.22 21.12 -29.68
CA ARG A 426 -5.43 20.33 -29.58
C ARG A 426 -5.67 19.49 -30.83
N ALA A 427 -5.63 20.12 -32.02
CA ALA A 427 -5.82 19.42 -33.28
C ALA A 427 -4.79 18.34 -33.52
N LEU A 428 -3.52 18.60 -33.17
CA LEU A 428 -2.45 17.60 -33.23
C LEU A 428 -2.70 16.44 -32.27
N ALA A 429 -3.05 16.70 -31.00
CA ALA A 429 -3.34 15.66 -30.03
C ALA A 429 -4.50 14.75 -30.48
N VAL A 430 -5.59 15.33 -30.98
CA VAL A 430 -6.72 14.60 -31.57
C VAL A 430 -6.29 13.75 -32.77
N GLN A 431 -5.40 14.27 -33.61
CA GLN A 431 -4.89 13.53 -34.77
C GLN A 431 -4.02 12.34 -34.35
N GLU A 432 -3.11 12.53 -33.40
CA GLU A 432 -2.19 11.49 -32.92
C GLU A 432 -2.92 10.32 -32.24
N VAL A 433 -3.98 10.62 -31.50
CA VAL A 433 -4.77 9.60 -30.79
C VAL A 433 -5.50 8.66 -31.75
N LYS A 434 -5.78 9.04 -32.99
CA LYS A 434 -6.46 8.18 -33.98
C LYS A 434 -5.70 6.89 -34.32
N ALA A 435 -4.41 6.84 -34.03
CA ALA A 435 -3.60 5.64 -34.22
C ALA A 435 -3.72 4.63 -33.07
N TYR A 436 -4.59 4.85 -32.10
CA TYR A 436 -4.75 4.03 -30.91
C TYR A 436 -6.23 3.61 -30.73
N THR A 437 -6.41 2.51 -30.04
CA THR A 437 -7.72 2.16 -29.48
C THR A 437 -7.99 3.03 -28.25
N THR A 438 -9.15 3.66 -28.20
CA THR A 438 -9.62 4.49 -27.08
C THR A 438 -11.04 4.14 -26.73
N GLY A 439 -11.46 4.39 -25.49
CA GLY A 439 -12.83 4.11 -25.06
C GLY A 439 -13.06 4.41 -23.58
N PRO A 440 -14.19 3.96 -23.03
CA PRO A 440 -14.49 4.11 -21.61
C PRO A 440 -13.44 3.35 -20.77
N MET A 441 -13.49 3.56 -19.46
CA MET A 441 -12.72 2.77 -18.52
C MET A 441 -12.93 1.26 -18.77
N TYR A 442 -11.88 0.47 -18.54
CA TYR A 442 -11.86 -0.96 -18.85
C TYR A 442 -11.96 -1.32 -20.36
N THR A 443 -11.60 -0.37 -21.26
CA THR A 443 -11.35 -0.76 -22.65
C THR A 443 -10.15 -1.71 -22.69
N PRO A 444 -10.31 -2.95 -23.24
CA PRO A 444 -9.25 -3.96 -23.16
C PRO A 444 -7.98 -3.59 -23.92
N PRO A 445 -6.82 -4.18 -23.55
CA PRO A 445 -5.62 -4.18 -24.39
C PRO A 445 -5.92 -4.64 -25.81
N SER A 446 -5.22 -4.09 -26.80
CA SER A 446 -5.46 -4.40 -28.20
C SER A 446 -4.17 -4.77 -28.93
N LEU A 447 -4.28 -5.56 -30.00
CA LEU A 447 -3.14 -5.95 -30.82
C LEU A 447 -2.49 -4.73 -31.48
N VAL A 448 -1.17 -4.68 -31.43
CA VAL A 448 -0.39 -3.75 -32.24
C VAL A 448 -0.38 -4.22 -33.70
N THR A 449 -0.78 -3.32 -34.60
CA THR A 449 -0.89 -3.56 -36.05
C THR A 449 -0.30 -2.36 -36.82
N ALA A 450 -0.35 -2.42 -38.14
CA ALA A 450 0.07 -1.29 -38.97
C ALA A 450 -0.78 -0.01 -38.74
N THR A 451 -2.01 -0.15 -38.25
CA THR A 451 -2.97 0.95 -38.05
C THR A 451 -3.39 1.19 -36.62
N ASN A 452 -3.00 0.31 -35.68
CA ASN A 452 -3.31 0.42 -34.26
C ASN A 452 -2.06 0.22 -33.43
N LYS A 453 -1.70 1.18 -32.59
CA LYS A 453 -0.53 1.17 -31.72
C LYS A 453 -0.79 0.60 -30.31
N GLY A 454 -2.00 0.10 -30.05
CA GLY A 454 -2.45 -0.40 -28.75
C GLY A 454 -3.56 0.45 -28.15
N THR A 455 -4.02 0.08 -26.97
CA THR A 455 -5.08 0.79 -26.24
C THR A 455 -4.49 1.83 -25.30
N ILE A 456 -4.96 3.09 -25.37
CA ILE A 456 -4.64 4.10 -24.35
C ILE A 456 -5.56 3.88 -23.15
N ALA A 457 -5.01 3.37 -22.06
CA ALA A 457 -5.71 3.11 -20.80
C ALA A 457 -5.69 4.34 -19.87
N PHE A 458 -6.83 4.63 -19.26
CA PHE A 458 -7.04 5.67 -18.25
C PHE A 458 -7.79 5.09 -17.04
N PRO A 459 -7.16 5.08 -15.86
CA PRO A 459 -5.73 5.24 -15.61
C PRO A 459 -4.88 4.22 -16.37
N GLY A 460 -3.57 4.50 -16.53
CA GLY A 460 -2.63 3.51 -17.05
C GLY A 460 -2.32 2.42 -15.99
N TYR A 461 -1.49 1.44 -16.34
CA TYR A 461 -1.09 0.34 -15.44
C TYR A 461 -0.34 0.80 -14.17
N GLY A 462 0.27 1.98 -14.17
CA GLY A 462 0.82 2.60 -12.95
C GLY A 462 -0.23 3.14 -11.98
N GLY A 463 -1.48 3.23 -12.43
CA GLY A 463 -2.63 3.63 -11.64
C GLY A 463 -2.74 5.12 -11.33
N GLY A 464 -3.92 5.56 -10.97
CA GLY A 464 -4.17 6.86 -10.35
C GLY A 464 -3.54 6.92 -8.96
N ALA A 465 -3.89 5.98 -8.06
CA ALA A 465 -3.15 5.72 -6.82
C ALA A 465 -2.30 4.46 -6.95
N ASN A 466 -1.30 4.31 -6.06
CA ASN A 466 -0.43 3.17 -6.00
C ASN A 466 -0.09 2.86 -4.52
N TRP A 467 1.04 2.19 -4.23
CA TRP A 467 1.44 1.77 -2.88
C TRP A 467 1.54 2.92 -1.85
N GLN A 468 1.68 4.17 -2.30
CA GLN A 468 1.60 5.34 -1.44
C GLN A 468 0.27 5.43 -0.71
N SER A 469 -0.80 4.84 -1.28
CA SER A 469 -2.15 4.88 -0.73
C SER A 469 -2.62 6.31 -0.43
N GLY A 470 -3.15 6.54 0.75
CA GLY A 470 -3.63 7.84 1.20
C GLY A 470 -3.43 8.04 2.69
N ALA A 471 -4.07 9.07 3.21
CA ALA A 471 -4.17 9.35 4.64
C ALA A 471 -5.64 9.61 5.01
N ALA A 472 -5.99 9.41 6.28
CA ALA A 472 -7.35 9.64 6.77
C ALA A 472 -7.35 10.41 8.08
N ASP A 473 -8.36 11.24 8.25
CA ASP A 473 -8.60 12.03 9.46
C ASP A 473 -9.77 11.42 10.26
N PRO A 474 -9.50 10.71 11.35
CA PRO A 474 -10.54 10.07 12.15
C PRO A 474 -11.48 11.07 12.84
N GLU A 475 -11.06 12.33 13.01
CA GLU A 475 -11.88 13.35 13.65
C GLU A 475 -12.97 13.90 12.72
N THR A 476 -12.72 13.91 11.41
CA THR A 476 -13.64 14.51 10.41
C THR A 476 -14.25 13.51 9.45
N GLY A 477 -13.69 12.29 9.34
CA GLY A 477 -14.08 11.31 8.34
C GLY A 477 -13.56 11.63 6.94
N PHE A 478 -12.55 12.49 6.82
CA PHE A 478 -11.92 12.79 5.53
C PHE A 478 -10.86 11.76 5.18
N VAL A 479 -10.81 11.41 3.89
CA VAL A 479 -9.73 10.60 3.29
C VAL A 479 -9.07 11.41 2.19
N TYR A 480 -7.75 11.43 2.19
CA TYR A 480 -6.91 12.14 1.24
C TYR A 480 -6.14 11.16 0.38
N VAL A 481 -6.05 11.43 -0.91
CA VAL A 481 -5.31 10.59 -1.86
C VAL A 481 -4.43 11.44 -2.76
N GLY A 482 -3.16 11.05 -2.87
CA GLY A 482 -2.26 11.57 -3.89
C GLY A 482 -2.40 10.74 -5.16
N SER A 483 -2.72 11.36 -6.30
CA SER A 483 -2.89 10.66 -7.57
C SER A 483 -2.04 11.24 -8.69
N ALA A 484 -1.78 10.42 -9.70
CA ALA A 484 -1.07 10.82 -10.90
C ALA A 484 -1.86 10.49 -12.16
N THR A 485 -2.07 11.49 -13.01
CA THR A 485 -2.64 11.29 -14.33
C THR A 485 -1.55 10.82 -15.29
N ASN A 486 -1.33 9.52 -15.31
CA ASN A 486 -0.36 8.85 -16.16
C ASN A 486 -1.06 7.79 -17.02
N PRO A 487 -1.68 8.17 -18.16
CA PRO A 487 -2.19 7.20 -19.10
C PRO A 487 -1.05 6.31 -19.63
N SER A 488 -1.37 5.09 -20.01
CA SER A 488 -0.41 4.14 -20.59
C SER A 488 -0.98 3.55 -21.88
N VAL A 489 -0.10 3.17 -22.79
CA VAL A 489 -0.50 2.34 -23.93
C VAL A 489 -0.28 0.89 -23.58
N ILE A 490 -1.34 0.10 -23.64
CA ILE A 490 -1.28 -1.35 -23.47
C ILE A 490 -1.55 -1.99 -24.86
N GLY A 491 -0.47 -2.12 -25.63
CA GLY A 491 -0.46 -2.84 -26.90
C GLY A 491 0.04 -4.27 -26.69
N LEU A 492 -0.50 -5.21 -27.43
CA LEU A 492 -0.10 -6.60 -27.38
C LEU A 492 0.55 -7.02 -28.70
N GLU A 493 1.78 -7.53 -28.62
CA GLU A 493 2.51 -8.11 -29.75
C GLU A 493 2.72 -9.60 -29.51
N PRO A 494 2.43 -10.47 -30.51
CA PRO A 494 2.71 -11.90 -30.38
C PRO A 494 4.20 -12.15 -30.13
N VAL A 495 4.51 -13.05 -29.21
CA VAL A 495 5.88 -13.51 -28.99
C VAL A 495 6.23 -14.56 -30.05
N LEU A 496 7.25 -14.30 -30.86
CA LEU A 496 7.68 -15.18 -31.96
C LEU A 496 9.15 -15.55 -31.80
N PRO A 497 9.53 -16.81 -32.14
CA PRO A 497 8.63 -17.92 -32.50
C PRO A 497 7.81 -18.38 -31.30
N ALA A 498 6.61 -18.88 -31.56
CA ALA A 498 5.77 -19.47 -30.53
C ALA A 498 6.47 -20.67 -29.89
N ARG A 499 6.45 -20.74 -28.56
CA ARG A 499 7.07 -21.81 -27.75
C ARG A 499 6.06 -22.34 -26.73
N PRO A 500 4.96 -23.00 -27.20
CA PRO A 500 3.84 -23.36 -26.30
C PRO A 500 4.25 -24.35 -25.19
N ASP A 501 5.34 -25.09 -25.38
CA ASP A 501 5.86 -26.06 -24.40
C ASP A 501 6.87 -25.43 -23.41
N ASP A 502 7.19 -24.13 -23.57
CA ASP A 502 8.05 -23.39 -22.66
C ASP A 502 7.20 -22.79 -21.54
N PRO A 503 7.37 -23.19 -20.27
CA PRO A 503 6.57 -22.67 -19.15
C PRO A 503 6.78 -21.17 -18.93
N ASP A 504 7.90 -20.65 -19.37
CA ASP A 504 8.22 -19.21 -19.30
C ASP A 504 7.69 -18.43 -20.53
N TYR A 505 7.03 -19.09 -21.46
CA TYR A 505 6.49 -18.48 -22.66
C TYR A 505 5.22 -17.68 -22.36
N ALA A 506 5.20 -16.42 -22.78
CA ALA A 506 4.01 -15.61 -22.83
C ALA A 506 3.51 -15.50 -24.27
N ASP A 507 2.21 -15.72 -24.50
CA ASP A 507 1.62 -15.63 -25.86
C ASP A 507 1.80 -14.23 -26.46
N TYR A 508 1.73 -13.20 -25.61
CA TYR A 508 1.90 -11.79 -25.98
C TYR A 508 2.84 -11.08 -25.01
N ARG A 509 3.56 -10.09 -25.52
CA ARG A 509 4.30 -9.11 -24.74
C ARG A 509 3.62 -7.76 -24.80
N MET A 510 3.70 -7.01 -23.73
CA MET A 510 3.25 -5.63 -23.70
C MET A 510 4.17 -4.76 -24.57
N SER A 511 3.59 -3.89 -25.36
CA SER A 511 4.24 -2.93 -26.24
C SER A 511 3.44 -1.63 -26.28
N GLY A 512 4.05 -0.60 -26.84
CA GLY A 512 3.39 0.67 -27.07
C GLY A 512 3.95 1.82 -26.24
N SER A 513 3.78 3.01 -26.75
CA SER A 513 4.11 4.26 -26.10
C SER A 513 3.09 5.34 -26.46
N LEU A 514 2.86 6.28 -25.55
CA LEU A 514 2.01 7.43 -25.83
C LEU A 514 2.56 8.27 -27.01
N PRO A 515 1.68 8.99 -27.73
CA PRO A 515 2.11 9.93 -28.74
C PRO A 515 3.06 10.97 -28.15
N GLN A 516 4.11 11.26 -28.89
CA GLN A 516 5.05 12.33 -28.56
C GLN A 516 4.58 13.63 -29.20
N LEU A 517 4.21 14.60 -28.38
CA LEU A 517 3.90 15.95 -28.86
C LEU A 517 5.17 16.81 -28.96
N PRO A 518 5.18 17.87 -29.79
CA PRO A 518 6.31 18.82 -29.89
C PRO A 518 6.74 19.32 -28.50
N ASN A 519 8.04 19.57 -28.34
CA ASN A 519 8.64 20.04 -27.08
C ASN A 519 8.38 19.13 -25.87
N ASN A 520 8.19 17.82 -26.08
CA ASN A 520 7.85 16.84 -25.05
C ASN A 520 6.62 17.22 -24.20
N LEU A 521 5.67 17.93 -24.80
CA LEU A 521 4.41 18.23 -24.13
C LEU A 521 3.60 16.94 -23.89
N ARG A 522 2.91 16.88 -22.76
CA ARG A 522 2.05 15.75 -22.42
C ARG A 522 0.78 15.75 -23.25
N LEU A 523 0.29 14.57 -23.58
CA LEU A 523 -0.95 14.39 -24.35
C LEU A 523 -2.17 14.99 -23.66
N MET A 524 -2.20 14.95 -22.33
CA MET A 524 -3.32 15.40 -21.52
C MET A 524 -3.08 16.80 -20.98
N LYS A 525 -4.16 17.53 -20.71
CA LYS A 525 -4.09 18.79 -19.97
C LYS A 525 -3.86 18.53 -18.46
N PRO A 526 -3.24 19.49 -17.73
CA PRO A 526 -3.01 19.37 -16.30
C PRO A 526 -4.33 19.45 -15.49
N PRO A 527 -4.29 19.14 -14.16
CA PRO A 527 -3.10 18.78 -13.39
C PRO A 527 -2.65 17.34 -13.64
N TYR A 528 -1.31 17.14 -13.66
CA TYR A 528 -0.71 15.81 -13.88
C TYR A 528 -0.55 15.03 -12.58
N GLY A 529 -0.43 15.72 -11.46
CA GLY A 529 -0.48 15.14 -10.12
C GLY A 529 -1.45 15.91 -9.25
N ARG A 530 -2.21 15.20 -8.43
CA ARG A 530 -3.30 15.77 -7.63
C ARG A 530 -3.22 15.31 -6.19
N ILE A 531 -3.78 16.12 -5.30
CA ILE A 531 -4.25 15.69 -3.99
C ILE A 531 -5.76 15.90 -3.98
N THR A 532 -6.49 14.84 -3.69
CA THR A 532 -7.95 14.85 -3.61
C THR A 532 -8.38 14.51 -2.19
N ALA A 533 -9.31 15.26 -1.63
CA ALA A 533 -9.94 14.99 -0.34
C ALA A 533 -11.40 14.59 -0.52
N TYR A 534 -11.80 13.55 0.17
CA TYR A 534 -13.19 13.10 0.27
C TYR A 534 -13.75 13.29 1.67
N ASP A 535 -14.97 13.78 1.77
CA ASP A 535 -15.81 13.61 2.95
C ASP A 535 -16.47 12.22 2.87
N MET A 536 -15.85 11.24 3.53
CA MET A 536 -16.32 9.85 3.48
C MET A 536 -17.57 9.61 4.32
N ASN A 537 -18.01 10.55 5.16
CA ASN A 537 -19.33 10.47 5.79
C ASN A 537 -20.45 10.66 4.76
N LYS A 538 -20.16 11.37 3.65
CA LYS A 538 -21.13 11.66 2.58
C LYS A 538 -20.85 10.89 1.29
N GLY A 539 -19.64 10.30 1.17
CA GLY A 539 -19.15 9.75 -0.10
C GLY A 539 -19.03 10.82 -1.18
N ALA A 540 -18.49 11.97 -0.84
CA ALA A 540 -18.44 13.14 -1.70
C ALA A 540 -17.04 13.73 -1.80
N LEU A 541 -16.71 14.27 -2.98
CA LEU A 541 -15.52 15.07 -3.20
C LEU A 541 -15.63 16.37 -2.38
N ALA A 542 -14.63 16.62 -1.54
CA ALA A 542 -14.54 17.88 -0.78
C ALA A 542 -13.73 18.93 -1.56
N TRP A 543 -12.53 18.55 -2.02
CA TRP A 543 -11.69 19.42 -2.85
C TRP A 543 -10.64 18.59 -3.60
N THR A 544 -10.10 19.18 -4.68
CA THR A 544 -8.95 18.66 -5.43
C THR A 544 -8.02 19.81 -5.79
N ILE A 545 -6.71 19.59 -5.61
CA ILE A 545 -5.65 20.56 -5.96
C ILE A 545 -4.54 19.85 -6.75
N ALA A 546 -3.69 20.62 -7.44
CA ALA A 546 -2.41 20.12 -7.91
C ALA A 546 -1.51 19.78 -6.71
N ASN A 547 -0.77 18.67 -6.76
CA ASN A 547 0.06 18.19 -5.64
C ASN A 547 1.32 19.04 -5.39
N SER A 548 1.67 19.93 -6.33
CA SER A 548 2.80 20.88 -6.26
C SER A 548 2.65 21.97 -7.31
N ASP A 549 3.62 22.87 -7.40
CA ASP A 549 3.77 23.76 -8.54
C ASP A 549 4.18 22.98 -9.81
N THR A 550 4.41 23.66 -10.91
CA THR A 550 4.90 23.02 -12.14
C THR A 550 6.36 22.59 -11.97
N PRO A 551 6.71 21.30 -12.10
CA PRO A 551 8.09 20.85 -12.04
C PRO A 551 8.98 21.53 -13.07
N PRO A 552 10.27 21.83 -12.76
CA PRO A 552 11.18 22.57 -13.65
C PRO A 552 11.31 21.96 -15.05
N ALA A 553 11.34 20.63 -15.17
CA ALA A 553 11.42 19.95 -16.47
C ALA A 553 10.17 20.15 -17.32
N ILE A 554 8.99 20.17 -16.69
CA ILE A 554 7.72 20.45 -17.37
C ILE A 554 7.66 21.92 -17.76
N GLN A 555 8.07 22.84 -16.86
CA GLN A 555 8.12 24.27 -17.15
C GLN A 555 9.04 24.57 -18.35
N ALA A 556 10.21 23.94 -18.43
CA ALA A 556 11.10 24.07 -19.57
C ALA A 556 10.47 23.64 -20.91
N ASN A 557 9.65 22.58 -20.90
CA ASN A 557 8.91 22.13 -22.09
C ASN A 557 7.81 23.13 -22.49
N LEU A 558 7.11 23.71 -21.52
CA LEU A 558 6.10 24.75 -21.76
C LEU A 558 6.76 26.03 -22.34
N ASP A 559 7.88 26.44 -21.74
CA ASP A 559 8.64 27.62 -22.21
C ASP A 559 9.17 27.43 -23.64
N ALA A 560 9.70 26.23 -23.95
CA ALA A 560 10.17 25.89 -25.31
C ALA A 560 9.03 25.89 -26.35
N ALA A 561 7.80 25.61 -25.91
CA ALA A 561 6.60 25.70 -26.72
C ALA A 561 6.02 27.14 -26.79
N GLY A 562 6.61 28.10 -26.08
CA GLY A 562 6.12 29.50 -26.02
C GLY A 562 4.83 29.65 -25.21
N LEU A 563 4.48 28.65 -24.37
CA LEU A 563 3.27 28.64 -23.54
C LEU A 563 3.52 29.40 -22.25
N LYS A 564 2.64 30.34 -21.94
CA LYS A 564 2.71 31.21 -20.75
C LYS A 564 1.41 31.10 -19.97
N ASP A 565 1.47 31.45 -18.71
CA ASP A 565 0.31 31.51 -17.80
C ASP A 565 -0.45 30.19 -17.69
N ILE A 566 0.26 29.05 -17.81
CA ILE A 566 -0.31 27.73 -17.59
C ILE A 566 -0.46 27.52 -16.08
N PRO A 567 -1.64 27.12 -15.59
CA PRO A 567 -1.84 26.79 -14.17
C PRO A 567 -0.86 25.73 -13.67
N ALA A 568 -0.61 25.70 -12.36
CA ALA A 568 0.24 24.71 -11.74
C ALA A 568 -0.15 23.29 -12.20
N THR A 569 0.84 22.57 -12.76
CA THR A 569 0.57 21.26 -13.37
C THR A 569 0.59 20.12 -12.34
N GLY A 570 1.19 20.35 -11.17
CA GLY A 570 1.53 19.28 -10.24
C GLY A 570 2.63 18.37 -10.78
N ASN A 571 3.33 17.68 -9.89
CA ASN A 571 4.28 16.63 -10.26
C ASN A 571 3.51 15.37 -10.67
N PRO A 572 3.77 14.73 -11.83
CA PRO A 572 3.07 13.53 -12.28
C PRO A 572 3.49 12.27 -11.50
N SER A 573 3.37 12.32 -10.21
CA SER A 573 3.67 11.23 -9.26
C SER A 573 2.64 11.23 -8.14
N GLN A 574 2.41 10.06 -7.56
CA GLN A 574 1.61 9.93 -6.36
C GLN A 574 2.40 10.53 -5.18
N ALA A 575 1.82 11.52 -4.52
CA ALA A 575 2.39 12.11 -3.32
C ALA A 575 2.14 11.21 -2.10
N GLY A 576 3.16 11.05 -1.26
CA GLY A 576 2.96 10.51 0.09
C GLY A 576 2.30 11.57 0.97
N LEU A 577 1.34 11.16 1.78
CA LEU A 577 0.51 12.04 2.61
C LEU A 577 0.60 11.66 4.09
N LEU A 578 0.57 12.68 4.94
CA LEU A 578 0.44 12.54 6.38
C LEU A 578 -0.51 13.61 6.92
N VAL A 579 -1.43 13.22 7.77
CA VAL A 579 -2.42 14.13 8.39
C VAL A 579 -2.10 14.29 9.86
N THR A 580 -2.11 15.54 10.33
CA THR A 580 -2.10 15.86 11.76
C THR A 580 -3.47 16.40 12.19
N LYS A 581 -3.58 16.76 13.45
CA LYS A 581 -4.80 17.37 13.97
C LYS A 581 -5.26 18.60 13.17
N SER A 582 -4.33 19.39 12.63
CA SER A 582 -4.65 20.65 11.94
C SER A 582 -4.19 20.72 10.49
N LEU A 583 -3.18 19.94 10.06
CA LEU A 583 -2.53 20.06 8.77
C LEU A 583 -2.53 18.76 7.98
N LEU A 584 -2.46 18.89 6.65
CA LEU A 584 -2.11 17.82 5.72
C LEU A 584 -0.71 18.12 5.17
N PHE A 585 0.23 17.18 5.35
CA PHE A 585 1.57 17.25 4.80
C PHE A 585 1.69 16.41 3.54
N ALA A 586 2.47 16.89 2.58
CA ALA A 586 2.77 16.18 1.35
C ALA A 586 4.19 16.45 0.87
N GLY A 587 4.86 15.39 0.40
CA GLY A 587 6.04 15.52 -0.45
C GLY A 587 5.63 15.54 -1.92
N GLU A 588 6.52 15.97 -2.81
CA GLU A 588 6.20 16.03 -4.25
C GLU A 588 6.24 14.67 -4.96
N GLY A 589 6.81 13.64 -4.32
CA GLY A 589 6.94 12.32 -4.91
C GLY A 589 8.11 12.19 -5.91
N SER A 590 8.20 11.07 -6.58
CA SER A 590 9.28 10.76 -7.52
C SER A 590 9.37 11.77 -8.66
N GLY A 591 10.58 12.28 -8.91
CA GLY A 591 10.82 13.29 -9.94
C GLY A 591 10.38 14.71 -9.59
N GLY A 592 9.82 14.92 -8.40
CA GLY A 592 9.51 16.25 -7.86
C GLY A 592 10.74 16.97 -7.31
N GLN A 593 10.54 18.17 -6.83
CA GLN A 593 11.57 18.98 -6.21
C GLN A 593 11.80 18.54 -4.75
N ASN A 594 12.90 18.97 -4.17
CA ASN A 594 13.21 18.75 -2.75
C ASN A 594 12.40 19.74 -1.88
N ILE A 595 11.09 19.66 -1.97
CA ILE A 595 10.16 20.55 -1.28
C ILE A 595 9.12 19.72 -0.53
N PHE A 596 8.82 20.19 0.67
CA PHE A 596 7.79 19.66 1.53
C PHE A 596 6.67 20.69 1.68
N HIS A 597 5.43 20.27 1.58
CA HIS A 597 4.27 21.14 1.62
C HIS A 597 3.40 20.86 2.83
N ALA A 598 2.77 21.90 3.36
CA ALA A 598 1.67 21.79 4.30
C ALA A 598 0.43 22.51 3.79
N TYR A 599 -0.70 21.85 3.93
CA TYR A 599 -2.00 22.35 3.48
C TYR A 599 -2.98 22.40 4.67
N ASP A 600 -3.90 23.35 4.61
CA ASP A 600 -5.11 23.28 5.42
C ASP A 600 -5.91 22.04 5.00
N LYS A 601 -6.08 21.10 5.90
CA LYS A 601 -6.69 19.79 5.58
C LYS A 601 -8.16 19.86 5.17
N ARG A 602 -8.87 20.94 5.49
CA ARG A 602 -10.29 21.11 5.15
C ARG A 602 -10.51 21.73 3.78
N THR A 603 -9.60 22.61 3.35
CA THR A 603 -9.77 23.42 2.15
C THR A 603 -8.80 23.09 1.03
N GLY A 604 -7.69 22.39 1.33
CA GLY A 604 -6.60 22.17 0.38
C GLY A 604 -5.73 23.41 0.15
N ALA A 605 -5.96 24.52 0.85
CA ALA A 605 -5.13 25.71 0.72
C ALA A 605 -3.72 25.46 1.23
N ARG A 606 -2.68 25.71 0.40
CA ARG A 606 -1.27 25.60 0.81
C ARG A 606 -0.96 26.69 1.83
N VAL A 607 -0.59 26.29 3.05
CA VAL A 607 -0.24 27.21 4.14
C VAL A 607 1.26 27.40 4.30
N TRP A 608 2.06 26.43 3.80
CA TRP A 608 3.51 26.49 3.87
C TRP A 608 4.16 25.56 2.87
N GLN A 609 5.40 25.90 2.51
CA GLN A 609 6.34 25.01 1.82
C GLN A 609 7.76 25.29 2.31
N GLY A 610 8.57 24.25 2.37
CA GLY A 610 9.97 24.35 2.81
C GLY A 610 10.88 23.41 2.04
N ALA A 611 12.11 23.82 1.83
CA ALA A 611 13.14 23.00 1.21
C ALA A 611 13.60 21.91 2.19
N ILE A 612 13.80 20.69 1.64
CA ILE A 612 14.36 19.56 2.36
C ILE A 612 15.65 19.09 1.71
N PRO A 613 16.57 18.44 2.46
CA PRO A 613 17.88 18.04 1.94
C PRO A 613 17.85 17.03 0.79
N GLY A 614 16.76 16.28 0.62
CA GLY A 614 16.59 15.28 -0.43
C GLY A 614 15.16 15.25 -0.96
N GLY A 615 14.95 14.75 -2.19
CA GLY A 615 13.62 14.56 -2.75
C GLY A 615 12.85 13.44 -2.05
N THR A 616 11.53 13.56 -2.01
CA THR A 616 10.65 12.49 -1.53
C THR A 616 10.44 11.48 -2.66
N GLN A 617 10.49 10.17 -2.33
CA GLN A 617 10.13 9.13 -3.30
C GLN A 617 8.63 8.81 -3.24
N SER A 618 7.94 9.25 -2.21
CA SER A 618 6.51 9.09 -1.98
C SER A 618 6.15 8.58 -0.57
N GLY A 619 7.12 8.34 0.28
CA GLY A 619 6.90 8.06 1.69
C GLY A 619 7.01 9.34 2.52
N LEU A 620 6.06 9.53 3.43
CA LEU A 620 6.20 10.44 4.56
C LEU A 620 6.01 9.61 5.81
N PRO A 621 6.88 9.77 6.79
CA PRO A 621 6.63 9.24 8.11
C PRO A 621 5.60 10.08 8.84
#